data_7cfcc28d3a24f45716c378e1da0a1543
#
_entry.id   7cfcc28d3a24f45716c378e1da0a1543
#
_cell.length_a   1.000
_cell.length_b   1.000
_cell.length_c   1.000
_cell.angle_alpha   90.00
_cell.angle_beta   90.00
_cell.angle_gamma   90.00
#
_symmetry.space_group_name_H-M   'P 1'
#
loop_
_entity.id
_entity.type
_entity.pdbx_description
1 polymer ?
#
loop_
_entity_poly.entity_id
_entity_poly.type
_entity_poly.pdbx_seq_one_letter_code
_entity_poly.pdbx_strand_id
1 'polypeptide(L)'
;MNFKRFIQYIAICAFYGTIFTVDLGGDVIKLKSGLILNGHITKQNDEAVTVELTSGGRTLIRKIPRLQIESIEESEKAGENGNVLQRTETAVRQLIQESGSRMPDWFDAAPLDFPETLDLNWPDIDTPIWNYQQHVDHYLWDIIDTNASRYRQGVKFISHLLDRSDLPEISHSKAKEELGRMFFEFFQDYARAAFWWESAKVATSERFRTTDSPARLAECYAQLGNREMAIALLKTIPLTPAVIKAWGGLRENDHALSLAKEALELGFEASEIHLLSGDACRNVGRYDEAAQYYQQALQVEIKSPFKAEIERNHRRARDTMEVIRLFDRLDLAKVRNGTYRDRSYGYSGYVNVEVQTAQSSIESAKVTSMSDRQYYHAVEETLQRIKSKQSVKGVDAVSGATVTSEAVIRATARALAQGMEP
;
A
#
# COMPACT_ATOMS: atom_id res chain seq x y z
N MET A 1 36.90 -20.66 41.07
CA MET A 1 36.00 -19.53 41.35
C MET A 1 34.68 -19.77 40.64
N ASN A 2 33.80 -20.32 41.37
CA ASN A 2 32.36 -20.53 41.33
C ASN A 2 31.56 -20.52 40.04
N PHE A 3 31.29 -21.71 39.58
CA PHE A 3 30.34 -22.17 38.54
C PHE A 3 28.85 -22.07 38.99
N LYS A 4 28.54 -21.39 40.10
CA LYS A 4 27.19 -21.30 40.69
C LYS A 4 26.42 -20.00 40.39
N ARG A 5 26.96 -19.12 39.53
CA ARG A 5 26.25 -17.84 39.19
C ARG A 5 25.63 -17.81 37.77
N PHE A 6 25.69 -18.94 37.03
CA PHE A 6 25.15 -19.00 35.64
C PHE A 6 23.80 -19.73 35.55
N ILE A 7 23.28 -20.26 36.66
CA ILE A 7 21.99 -21.00 36.66
C ILE A 7 20.84 -20.19 37.26
N GLN A 8 21.07 -18.97 37.74
CA GLN A 8 20.03 -18.15 38.35
C GLN A 8 19.36 -17.12 37.42
N TYR A 9 19.73 -17.08 36.14
CA TYR A 9 19.10 -16.21 35.13
C TYR A 9 18.17 -16.94 34.13
N ILE A 10 17.92 -18.23 34.29
CA ILE A 10 17.07 -19.07 33.44
C ILE A 10 15.67 -19.36 34.07
N ALA A 11 15.46 -18.97 35.32
CA ALA A 11 14.26 -19.38 36.07
C ALA A 11 13.23 -18.29 36.36
N ILE A 12 13.25 -17.13 35.66
CA ILE A 12 12.25 -16.02 35.88
C ILE A 12 11.56 -15.57 34.58
N CYS A 13 11.61 -16.34 33.49
CA CYS A 13 10.82 -16.05 32.27
C CYS A 13 9.74 -17.09 31.99
N ALA A 14 9.22 -17.75 32.99
CA ALA A 14 8.19 -18.79 32.83
C ALA A 14 6.84 -18.40 33.44
N PHE A 15 6.37 -17.17 33.24
CA PHE A 15 4.97 -16.82 33.53
C PHE A 15 4.61 -15.40 33.04
N TYR A 16 4.70 -15.19 31.73
CA TYR A 16 3.84 -14.23 31.02
C TYR A 16 3.70 -14.73 29.60
N GLY A 17 2.50 -15.22 29.27
CA GLY A 17 2.11 -15.54 27.91
C GLY A 17 2.07 -14.26 27.08
N THR A 18 3.21 -13.86 26.55
CA THR A 18 3.25 -12.85 25.49
C THR A 18 2.74 -13.51 24.22
N ILE A 19 1.50 -13.21 23.90
CA ILE A 19 0.94 -13.42 22.56
C ILE A 19 1.76 -12.50 21.66
N PHE A 20 2.74 -13.07 20.96
CA PHE A 20 3.45 -12.37 19.90
C PHE A 20 2.46 -12.13 18.77
N THR A 21 2.34 -10.87 18.38
CA THR A 21 1.59 -10.44 17.21
C THR A 21 2.04 -11.23 15.99
N VAL A 22 1.09 -11.87 15.37
CA VAL A 22 1.23 -12.70 14.17
C VAL A 22 1.66 -11.79 13.03
N ASP A 23 2.85 -12.00 12.50
CA ASP A 23 3.23 -11.55 11.17
C ASP A 23 2.45 -12.44 10.19
N LEU A 24 1.47 -11.85 9.50
CA LEU A 24 0.42 -12.55 8.76
C LEU A 24 0.94 -13.02 7.40
N GLY A 25 1.80 -14.00 7.37
CA GLY A 25 2.29 -14.59 6.11
C GLY A 25 3.38 -15.64 6.22
N GLY A 26 3.77 -16.05 7.43
CA GLY A 26 4.83 -17.04 7.63
C GLY A 26 4.33 -18.42 8.03
N ASP A 27 5.19 -19.43 7.84
CA ASP A 27 4.98 -20.78 8.35
C ASP A 27 4.95 -20.76 9.89
N VAL A 28 4.09 -21.57 10.50
CA VAL A 28 3.98 -21.70 11.94
C VAL A 28 4.70 -22.97 12.39
N ILE A 29 5.74 -22.81 13.21
CA ILE A 29 6.53 -23.94 13.73
C ILE A 29 6.30 -24.03 15.22
N LYS A 30 5.65 -25.10 15.65
CA LYS A 30 5.44 -25.42 17.05
C LYS A 30 6.56 -26.34 17.55
N LEU A 31 7.26 -25.91 18.57
CA LEU A 31 8.32 -26.70 19.20
C LEU A 31 7.74 -27.55 20.33
N LYS A 32 8.35 -28.71 20.58
CA LYS A 32 8.00 -29.59 21.72
C LYS A 32 8.14 -28.91 23.09
N SER A 33 8.84 -27.79 23.16
CA SER A 33 8.92 -26.94 24.36
C SER A 33 7.67 -26.07 24.56
N GLY A 34 6.71 -26.10 23.64
CA GLY A 34 5.53 -25.22 23.62
C GLY A 34 5.76 -23.84 22.98
N LEU A 35 6.99 -23.53 22.55
CA LEU A 35 7.29 -22.28 21.87
C LEU A 35 6.75 -22.34 20.43
N ILE A 36 6.04 -21.29 20.01
CA ILE A 36 5.55 -21.12 18.64
C ILE A 36 6.43 -20.07 17.96
N LEU A 37 6.94 -20.42 16.78
CA LEU A 37 7.74 -19.54 15.93
C LEU A 37 6.94 -19.28 14.64
N ASN A 38 6.76 -18.01 14.30
CA ASN A 38 6.16 -17.56 13.05
C ASN A 38 7.28 -17.00 12.18
N GLY A 39 7.45 -17.54 10.97
CA GLY A 39 8.53 -17.12 10.08
C GLY A 39 8.43 -17.83 8.74
N HIS A 40 9.38 -17.60 7.86
CA HIS A 40 9.40 -18.21 6.54
C HIS A 40 10.42 -19.37 6.53
N ILE A 41 9.97 -20.58 6.19
CA ILE A 41 10.86 -21.74 6.04
C ILE A 41 11.63 -21.61 4.74
N THR A 42 12.92 -21.32 4.85
CA THR A 42 13.81 -21.15 3.69
C THR A 42 14.45 -22.46 3.24
N LYS A 43 14.59 -23.42 4.17
CA LYS A 43 15.16 -24.75 3.89
C LYS A 43 14.68 -25.76 4.92
N GLN A 44 14.30 -26.95 4.48
CA GLN A 44 14.02 -28.08 5.37
C GLN A 44 14.58 -29.39 4.82
N ASN A 45 15.03 -30.25 5.73
CA ASN A 45 15.43 -31.60 5.47
C ASN A 45 15.10 -32.49 6.70
N ASP A 46 15.49 -33.75 6.68
CA ASP A 46 15.22 -34.71 7.77
C ASP A 46 15.90 -34.34 9.08
N GLU A 47 16.95 -33.53 9.06
CA GLU A 47 17.74 -33.18 10.25
C GLU A 47 17.30 -31.90 10.90
N ALA A 48 16.93 -30.87 10.08
CA ALA A 48 16.64 -29.54 10.57
C ALA A 48 15.77 -28.72 9.61
N VAL A 49 15.12 -27.69 10.17
CA VAL A 49 14.38 -26.66 9.47
C VAL A 49 15.08 -25.32 9.68
N THR A 50 15.33 -24.59 8.60
CA THR A 50 15.87 -23.23 8.65
C THR A 50 14.73 -22.24 8.43
N VAL A 51 14.54 -21.37 9.41
CA VAL A 51 13.44 -20.39 9.46
C VAL A 51 14.02 -18.99 9.47
N GLU A 52 13.44 -18.15 8.68
CA GLU A 52 13.67 -16.72 8.67
C GLU A 52 12.58 -16.04 9.53
N LEU A 53 12.97 -15.47 10.65
CA LEU A 53 12.09 -14.81 11.61
C LEU A 53 12.27 -13.32 11.46
N THR A 54 11.22 -12.58 11.12
CA THR A 54 11.26 -11.12 11.04
C THR A 54 10.55 -10.50 12.23
N SER A 55 11.27 -9.69 13.00
CA SER A 55 10.69 -8.95 14.12
C SER A 55 11.31 -7.56 14.19
N GLY A 56 10.46 -6.52 14.22
CA GLY A 56 10.91 -5.13 14.35
C GLY A 56 11.85 -4.66 13.23
N GLY A 57 11.70 -5.17 12.00
CA GLY A 57 12.54 -4.80 10.85
C GLY A 57 13.93 -5.48 10.85
N ARG A 58 14.16 -6.45 11.74
CA ARG A 58 15.38 -7.28 11.75
C ARG A 58 15.01 -8.70 11.38
N THR A 59 15.76 -9.27 10.46
CA THR A 59 15.63 -10.66 10.05
C THR A 59 16.65 -11.52 10.80
N LEU A 60 16.17 -12.58 11.44
CA LEU A 60 16.99 -13.57 12.13
C LEU A 60 16.81 -14.92 11.46
N ILE A 61 17.88 -15.50 10.94
CA ILE A 61 17.86 -16.86 10.40
C ILE A 61 18.16 -17.85 11.54
N ARG A 62 17.26 -18.79 11.78
CA ARG A 62 17.40 -19.80 12.82
C ARG A 62 17.29 -21.21 12.25
N LYS A 63 18.29 -22.04 12.51
CA LYS A 63 18.27 -23.47 12.20
C LYS A 63 17.74 -24.24 13.40
N ILE A 64 16.64 -24.99 13.23
CA ILE A 64 15.93 -25.72 14.29
C ILE A 64 16.04 -27.21 13.99
N PRO A 65 16.64 -28.02 14.90
CA PRO A 65 16.69 -29.47 14.74
C PRO A 65 15.25 -30.05 14.62
N ARG A 66 15.05 -30.98 13.69
CA ARG A 66 13.73 -31.61 13.45
C ARG A 66 13.18 -32.29 14.72
N LEU A 67 14.07 -32.84 15.55
CA LEU A 67 13.73 -33.46 16.83
C LEU A 67 13.05 -32.52 17.84
N GLN A 68 13.27 -31.20 17.72
CA GLN A 68 12.67 -30.20 18.60
C GLN A 68 11.31 -29.70 18.11
N ILE A 69 10.91 -30.07 16.90
CA ILE A 69 9.67 -29.61 16.28
C ILE A 69 8.55 -30.59 16.61
N GLU A 70 7.43 -30.07 17.10
CA GLU A 70 6.20 -30.83 17.35
C GLU A 70 5.35 -30.87 16.08
N SER A 71 5.07 -29.71 15.47
CA SER A 71 4.34 -29.59 14.21
C SER A 71 4.86 -28.42 13.39
N ILE A 72 4.68 -28.51 12.08
CA ILE A 72 4.88 -27.42 11.11
C ILE A 72 3.57 -27.26 10.39
N GLU A 73 3.00 -26.07 10.45
CA GLU A 73 1.92 -25.63 9.57
C GLU A 73 2.58 -24.73 8.52
N GLU A 74 2.92 -25.32 7.38
CA GLU A 74 3.45 -24.55 6.26
C GLU A 74 2.31 -23.65 5.75
N SER A 75 2.55 -22.35 5.66
CA SER A 75 1.71 -21.49 4.84
C SER A 75 1.79 -22.09 3.43
N GLU A 76 0.66 -22.41 2.82
CA GLU A 76 0.64 -22.92 1.45
C GLU A 76 1.56 -22.04 0.62
N LYS A 77 2.63 -22.64 0.08
CA LYS A 77 3.61 -21.94 -0.73
C LYS A 77 2.85 -21.13 -1.75
N ALA A 78 2.97 -19.80 -1.68
CA ALA A 78 2.48 -18.95 -2.75
C ALA A 78 3.04 -19.54 -4.04
N GLY A 79 2.16 -20.16 -4.82
CA GLY A 79 2.52 -20.71 -6.11
C GLY A 79 3.13 -19.57 -6.93
N GLU A 80 3.98 -19.88 -7.89
CA GLU A 80 4.71 -18.96 -8.77
C GLU A 80 3.87 -17.86 -9.45
N ASN A 81 2.58 -17.81 -9.18
CA ASN A 81 1.62 -16.77 -9.55
C ASN A 81 1.11 -16.11 -8.27
N GLY A 82 1.77 -15.09 -7.74
CA GLY A 82 1.41 -14.25 -6.60
C GLY A 82 0.01 -14.45 -5.98
N ASN A 83 -0.29 -15.63 -5.46
CA ASN A 83 -1.58 -15.95 -4.87
C ASN A 83 -1.67 -15.24 -3.53
N VAL A 84 -2.42 -14.14 -3.52
CA VAL A 84 -2.95 -13.55 -2.28
C VAL A 84 -3.64 -14.67 -1.50
N LEU A 85 -3.26 -14.86 -0.24
CA LEU A 85 -3.89 -15.82 0.67
C LEU A 85 -5.42 -15.67 0.61
N GLN A 86 -6.12 -16.71 0.13
CA GLN A 86 -7.56 -16.67 0.03
C GLN A 86 -8.17 -16.94 1.40
N ARG A 87 -8.80 -15.93 2.00
CA ARG A 87 -9.48 -16.03 3.30
C ARG A 87 -10.98 -16.05 3.15
N THR A 88 -11.67 -16.76 4.04
CA THR A 88 -13.13 -16.67 4.14
C THR A 88 -13.57 -15.30 4.66
N GLU A 89 -14.80 -14.89 4.38
CA GLU A 89 -15.37 -13.65 4.93
C GLU A 89 -15.27 -13.60 6.46
N THR A 90 -15.57 -14.70 7.14
CA THR A 90 -15.45 -14.78 8.60
C THR A 90 -14.04 -14.50 9.08
N ALA A 91 -13.01 -15.06 8.43
CA ALA A 91 -11.62 -14.83 8.79
C ALA A 91 -11.20 -13.37 8.55
N VAL A 92 -11.66 -12.74 7.45
CA VAL A 92 -11.39 -11.33 7.19
C VAL A 92 -12.05 -10.43 8.21
N ARG A 93 -13.35 -10.68 8.53
CA ARG A 93 -14.06 -9.89 9.55
C ARG A 93 -13.44 -10.03 10.94
N GLN A 94 -13.00 -11.23 11.30
CA GLN A 94 -12.29 -11.47 12.56
C GLN A 94 -10.99 -10.66 12.58
N LEU A 95 -10.19 -10.70 11.51
CA LEU A 95 -8.94 -9.97 11.39
C LEU A 95 -9.15 -8.45 11.50
N ILE A 96 -10.17 -7.91 10.83
CA ILE A 96 -10.56 -6.49 10.90
C ILE A 96 -10.89 -6.13 12.35
N GLN A 97 -11.70 -6.93 13.02
CA GLN A 97 -12.12 -6.67 14.40
C GLN A 97 -10.94 -6.77 15.40
N GLU A 98 -10.11 -7.79 15.29
CA GLU A 98 -8.97 -7.99 16.19
C GLU A 98 -7.89 -6.91 16.03
N SER A 99 -7.56 -6.55 14.78
CA SER A 99 -6.58 -5.51 14.49
C SER A 99 -7.13 -4.11 14.74
N GLY A 100 -8.36 -3.84 14.32
CA GLY A 100 -8.97 -2.52 14.37
C GLY A 100 -9.35 -2.06 15.78
N SER A 101 -9.71 -3.00 16.67
CA SER A 101 -10.04 -2.68 18.07
C SER A 101 -8.83 -2.29 18.93
N ARG A 102 -7.61 -2.40 18.41
CA ARG A 102 -6.38 -2.08 19.11
C ARG A 102 -5.57 -1.06 18.34
N MET A 103 -5.08 -0.04 19.02
CA MET A 103 -4.11 0.88 18.42
C MET A 103 -2.77 0.16 18.20
N PRO A 104 -1.97 0.61 17.20
CA PRO A 104 -0.64 0.05 16.98
C PRO A 104 0.30 0.28 18.17
N ASP A 105 1.31 -0.59 18.35
CA ASP A 105 2.27 -0.53 19.48
C ASP A 105 3.01 0.83 19.60
N TRP A 106 3.16 1.55 18.50
CA TRP A 106 3.79 2.87 18.47
C TRP A 106 2.86 4.01 18.91
N PHE A 107 1.55 3.76 19.08
CA PHE A 107 0.54 4.80 19.27
C PHE A 107 0.78 5.63 20.54
N ASP A 108 1.10 4.99 21.66
CA ASP A 108 1.32 5.70 22.93
C ASP A 108 2.57 6.59 22.89
N ALA A 109 3.59 6.16 22.15
CA ALA A 109 4.83 6.92 21.96
C ALA A 109 4.70 8.05 20.91
N ALA A 110 3.61 8.08 20.12
CA ALA A 110 3.40 9.14 19.14
C ALA A 110 3.15 10.49 19.83
N PRO A 111 3.77 11.57 19.34
CA PRO A 111 3.52 12.90 19.91
C PRO A 111 2.09 13.36 19.61
N LEU A 112 1.52 14.12 20.54
CA LEU A 112 0.28 14.86 20.36
C LEU A 112 0.62 16.35 20.38
N ASP A 113 0.88 16.89 19.20
CA ASP A 113 1.28 18.28 19.00
C ASP A 113 0.50 18.86 17.82
N PHE A 114 -0.29 19.87 18.05
CA PHE A 114 -1.10 20.57 17.06
C PHE A 114 -1.33 22.02 17.46
N PRO A 115 -1.63 22.93 16.53
CA PRO A 115 -1.90 24.33 16.86
C PRO A 115 -3.08 24.48 17.83
N GLU A 116 -2.89 25.21 18.92
CA GLU A 116 -3.96 25.50 19.90
C GLU A 116 -5.15 26.28 19.29
N THR A 117 -4.93 26.90 18.14
CA THR A 117 -5.91 27.70 17.40
C THR A 117 -6.82 26.88 16.50
N LEU A 118 -6.60 25.55 16.37
CA LEU A 118 -7.45 24.69 15.56
C LEU A 118 -8.87 24.61 16.10
N ASP A 119 -9.86 24.75 15.23
CA ASP A 119 -11.25 24.45 15.56
C ASP A 119 -11.45 22.92 15.62
N LEU A 120 -11.31 22.37 16.83
CA LEU A 120 -11.43 20.94 17.09
C LEU A 120 -12.85 20.40 16.94
N ASN A 121 -13.87 21.24 16.71
CA ASN A 121 -15.21 20.76 16.34
C ASN A 121 -15.24 20.25 14.89
N TRP A 122 -14.23 20.60 14.10
CA TRP A 122 -14.05 20.17 12.71
C TRP A 122 -15.32 20.32 11.87
N PRO A 123 -15.91 21.50 11.82
CA PRO A 123 -17.15 21.72 11.07
C PRO A 123 -16.92 21.53 9.55
N ASP A 124 -18.00 21.22 8.82
CA ASP A 124 -18.00 21.31 7.38
C ASP A 124 -18.08 22.80 6.98
N ILE A 125 -16.93 23.40 6.78
CA ILE A 125 -16.85 24.81 6.37
C ILE A 125 -16.33 24.82 4.92
N ASP A 126 -17.11 25.39 4.03
CA ASP A 126 -16.62 25.84 2.74
C ASP A 126 -15.96 27.22 2.92
N THR A 127 -14.67 27.21 3.25
CA THR A 127 -13.90 28.43 3.44
C THR A 127 -12.98 28.68 2.25
N PRO A 128 -13.08 29.86 1.61
CA PRO A 128 -12.16 30.21 0.53
C PRO A 128 -10.74 30.54 1.04
N ILE A 129 -10.58 30.70 2.37
CA ILE A 129 -9.29 31.06 2.99
C ILE A 129 -8.63 29.81 3.52
N TRP A 130 -7.54 29.43 2.87
CA TRP A 130 -6.70 28.31 3.34
C TRP A 130 -5.94 28.68 4.61
N ASN A 131 -6.18 27.95 5.71
CA ASN A 131 -5.52 28.21 6.99
C ASN A 131 -5.32 26.93 7.82
N TYR A 132 -4.11 26.38 7.77
CA TYR A 132 -3.73 25.17 8.49
C TYR A 132 -3.59 25.36 10.03
N GLN A 133 -3.65 26.59 10.52
CA GLN A 133 -3.62 26.87 11.96
C GLN A 133 -5.01 26.91 12.59
N GLN A 134 -6.07 26.98 11.78
CA GLN A 134 -7.46 27.08 12.27
C GLN A 134 -8.33 25.91 11.81
N HIS A 135 -8.03 25.30 10.67
CA HIS A 135 -8.86 24.24 10.08
C HIS A 135 -8.15 22.89 10.11
N VAL A 136 -8.81 21.89 10.68
CA VAL A 136 -8.28 20.52 10.79
C VAL A 136 -7.93 19.95 9.43
N ASP A 137 -8.80 20.09 8.43
CA ASP A 137 -8.54 19.59 7.06
C ASP A 137 -7.25 20.16 6.47
N HIS A 138 -7.04 21.48 6.62
CA HIS A 138 -5.85 22.16 6.11
C HIS A 138 -4.59 21.78 6.88
N TYR A 139 -4.72 21.58 8.20
CA TYR A 139 -3.62 21.10 9.04
C TYR A 139 -3.18 19.69 8.64
N LEU A 140 -4.13 18.80 8.44
CA LEU A 140 -3.83 17.45 8.00
C LEU A 140 -3.13 17.47 6.64
N TRP A 141 -3.68 18.18 5.67
CA TRP A 141 -3.14 18.25 4.32
C TRP A 141 -1.73 18.85 4.25
N ASP A 142 -1.50 20.02 4.89
CA ASP A 142 -0.23 20.74 4.75
C ASP A 142 0.87 20.20 5.66
N ILE A 143 0.51 19.73 6.86
CA ILE A 143 1.47 19.46 7.93
C ILE A 143 1.66 17.96 8.15
N ILE A 144 0.59 17.18 8.09
CA ILE A 144 0.65 15.74 8.32
C ILE A 144 0.94 14.97 7.02
N ASP A 145 0.11 15.15 6.00
CA ASP A 145 0.14 14.36 4.77
C ASP A 145 1.44 14.56 3.96
N THR A 146 2.02 15.74 4.05
CA THR A 146 3.26 16.08 3.36
C THR A 146 4.53 15.64 4.09
N ASN A 147 4.40 15.04 5.29
CA ASN A 147 5.55 14.70 6.12
C ASN A 147 5.43 13.32 6.75
N ALA A 148 6.12 12.34 6.20
CA ALA A 148 6.09 10.95 6.68
C ALA A 148 6.47 10.80 8.16
N SER A 149 7.32 11.68 8.71
CA SER A 149 7.69 11.65 10.13
C SER A 149 6.52 12.03 11.05
N ARG A 150 5.47 12.64 10.50
CA ARG A 150 4.27 13.09 11.24
C ARG A 150 3.04 12.18 11.06
N TYR A 151 3.10 11.14 10.26
CA TYR A 151 1.94 10.25 10.05
C TYR A 151 1.40 9.65 11.35
N ARG A 152 2.29 9.22 12.27
CA ARG A 152 1.89 8.72 13.60
C ARG A 152 1.24 9.79 14.46
N GLN A 153 1.74 11.02 14.38
CA GLN A 153 1.15 12.19 15.03
C GLN A 153 -0.26 12.47 14.50
N GLY A 154 -0.48 12.36 13.19
CA GLY A 154 -1.80 12.52 12.57
C GLY A 154 -2.82 11.52 13.12
N VAL A 155 -2.47 10.23 13.16
CA VAL A 155 -3.34 9.20 13.77
C VAL A 155 -3.62 9.50 15.23
N LYS A 156 -2.59 9.91 16.03
CA LYS A 156 -2.76 10.27 17.43
C LYS A 156 -3.69 11.48 17.60
N PHE A 157 -3.55 12.49 16.74
CA PHE A 157 -4.37 13.68 16.74
C PHE A 157 -5.85 13.39 16.43
N ILE A 158 -6.12 12.61 15.36
CA ILE A 158 -7.51 12.25 15.01
C ILE A 158 -8.14 11.36 16.09
N SER A 159 -7.36 10.43 16.67
CA SER A 159 -7.85 9.63 17.81
C SER A 159 -8.20 10.50 19.01
N HIS A 160 -7.39 11.53 19.31
CA HIS A 160 -7.67 12.50 20.36
C HIS A 160 -8.98 13.26 20.10
N LEU A 161 -9.30 13.61 18.83
CA LEU A 161 -10.59 14.20 18.51
C LEU A 161 -11.74 13.23 18.81
N LEU A 162 -11.59 11.95 18.48
CA LEU A 162 -12.62 10.92 18.73
C LEU A 162 -12.88 10.65 20.23
N ASP A 163 -11.88 10.87 21.08
CA ASP A 163 -12.01 10.70 22.53
C ASP A 163 -12.80 11.85 23.20
N ARG A 164 -13.09 12.92 22.48
CA ARG A 164 -13.88 14.04 22.98
C ARG A 164 -15.36 13.69 23.02
N SER A 165 -15.97 13.83 24.19
CA SER A 165 -17.41 13.58 24.38
C SER A 165 -18.32 14.67 23.76
N ASP A 166 -17.77 15.83 23.43
CA ASP A 166 -18.48 16.98 22.85
C ASP A 166 -18.26 17.12 21.34
N LEU A 167 -17.56 16.15 20.70
CA LEU A 167 -17.35 16.19 19.25
C LEU A 167 -18.68 16.01 18.51
N PRO A 168 -19.05 16.91 17.57
CA PRO A 168 -20.25 16.76 16.77
C PRO A 168 -20.28 15.43 16.00
N GLU A 169 -21.46 14.83 15.84
CA GLU A 169 -21.61 13.52 15.16
C GLU A 169 -21.04 13.53 13.74
N ILE A 170 -21.20 14.63 13.01
CA ILE A 170 -20.66 14.81 11.69
C ILE A 170 -19.13 14.73 11.68
N SER A 171 -18.50 15.40 12.65
CA SER A 171 -17.05 15.44 12.82
C SER A 171 -16.52 14.09 13.33
N HIS A 172 -17.31 13.40 14.13
CA HIS A 172 -17.01 12.05 14.59
C HIS A 172 -16.97 11.06 13.41
N SER A 173 -17.89 11.19 12.45
CA SER A 173 -17.88 10.38 11.22
C SER A 173 -16.69 10.72 10.32
N LYS A 174 -16.35 12.01 10.15
CA LYS A 174 -15.16 12.49 9.43
C LYS A 174 -13.88 11.91 10.04
N ALA A 175 -13.75 12.00 11.37
CA ALA A 175 -12.57 11.52 12.08
C ALA A 175 -12.34 10.00 11.89
N LYS A 176 -13.41 9.21 11.92
CA LYS A 176 -13.32 7.77 11.62
C LYS A 176 -12.92 7.49 10.17
N GLU A 177 -13.53 8.20 9.23
CA GLU A 177 -13.18 8.09 7.81
C GLU A 177 -11.70 8.42 7.58
N GLU A 178 -11.22 9.49 8.20
CA GLU A 178 -9.84 9.96 8.11
C GLU A 178 -8.84 8.98 8.73
N LEU A 179 -9.16 8.33 9.86
CA LEU A 179 -8.33 7.23 10.39
C LEU A 179 -8.25 6.08 9.39
N GLY A 180 -9.37 5.71 8.76
CA GLY A 180 -9.37 4.72 7.67
C GLY A 180 -8.42 5.11 6.55
N ARG A 181 -8.47 6.38 6.10
CA ARG A 181 -7.58 6.91 5.07
C ARG A 181 -6.11 6.84 5.51
N MET A 182 -5.80 7.30 6.72
CA MET A 182 -4.42 7.30 7.22
C MET A 182 -3.85 5.89 7.34
N PHE A 183 -4.60 4.93 7.88
CA PHE A 183 -4.14 3.55 7.97
C PHE A 183 -3.95 2.93 6.58
N PHE A 184 -4.80 3.23 5.63
CA PHE A 184 -4.70 2.76 4.26
C PHE A 184 -3.49 3.37 3.53
N GLU A 185 -3.42 4.70 3.48
CA GLU A 185 -2.45 5.42 2.65
C GLU A 185 -1.04 5.46 3.26
N PHE A 186 -0.93 5.61 4.58
CA PHE A 186 0.35 5.85 5.23
C PHE A 186 1.00 4.59 5.79
N PHE A 187 0.19 3.61 6.19
CA PHE A 187 0.67 2.43 6.89
C PHE A 187 0.37 1.12 6.16
N GLN A 188 -0.48 1.12 5.12
CA GLN A 188 -0.97 -0.09 4.44
C GLN A 188 -1.57 -1.10 5.43
N ASP A 189 -2.06 -0.61 6.55
CA ASP A 189 -2.75 -1.41 7.54
C ASP A 189 -4.22 -1.56 7.12
N TYR A 190 -4.43 -2.46 6.16
CA TYR A 190 -5.74 -2.66 5.54
C TYR A 190 -6.80 -3.14 6.53
N ALA A 191 -6.40 -3.84 7.59
CA ALA A 191 -7.32 -4.30 8.61
C ALA A 191 -7.83 -3.14 9.47
N ARG A 192 -6.94 -2.25 9.95
CA ARG A 192 -7.36 -1.04 10.68
C ARG A 192 -8.08 -0.06 9.78
N ALA A 193 -7.64 0.11 8.53
CA ALA A 193 -8.34 0.95 7.56
C ALA A 193 -9.80 0.49 7.38
N ALA A 194 -10.01 -0.80 7.14
CA ALA A 194 -11.34 -1.37 7.00
C ALA A 194 -12.18 -1.20 8.27
N PHE A 195 -11.62 -1.44 9.45
CA PHE A 195 -12.31 -1.24 10.73
C PHE A 195 -12.86 0.19 10.90
N TRP A 196 -12.02 1.19 10.62
CA TRP A 196 -12.42 2.58 10.77
C TRP A 196 -13.43 3.00 9.72
N TRP A 197 -13.31 2.55 8.46
CA TRP A 197 -14.26 2.82 7.41
C TRP A 197 -15.60 2.09 7.61
N GLU A 198 -15.60 0.86 8.11
CA GLU A 198 -16.83 0.18 8.52
C GLU A 198 -17.50 0.94 9.67
N SER A 199 -16.72 1.41 10.67
CA SER A 199 -17.20 2.22 11.79
C SER A 199 -17.76 3.58 11.36
N ALA A 200 -17.20 4.19 10.31
CA ALA A 200 -17.72 5.40 9.68
C ALA A 200 -18.93 5.14 8.77
N LYS A 201 -19.24 3.86 8.47
CA LYS A 201 -20.29 3.42 7.54
C LYS A 201 -20.12 4.00 6.12
N VAL A 202 -18.88 4.05 5.62
CA VAL A 202 -18.59 4.71 4.33
C VAL A 202 -19.35 4.07 3.16
N ALA A 203 -19.64 2.78 3.21
CA ALA A 203 -20.36 2.04 2.18
C ALA A 203 -21.87 2.38 2.09
N THR A 204 -22.46 2.90 3.16
CA THR A 204 -23.93 3.07 3.29
C THR A 204 -24.36 4.50 3.59
N SER A 205 -23.45 5.35 4.06
CA SER A 205 -23.76 6.75 4.38
C SER A 205 -23.76 7.61 3.11
N GLU A 206 -24.80 8.38 2.92
CA GLU A 206 -24.91 9.37 1.81
C GLU A 206 -23.73 10.36 1.80
N ARG A 207 -23.18 10.68 2.99
CA ARG A 207 -22.04 11.57 3.13
C ARG A 207 -20.81 11.12 2.33
N PHE A 208 -20.53 9.81 2.32
CA PHE A 208 -19.34 9.24 1.70
C PHE A 208 -19.60 8.64 0.31
N ARG A 209 -20.85 8.76 -0.17
CA ARG A 209 -21.30 8.08 -1.39
C ARG A 209 -20.47 8.42 -2.64
N THR A 210 -19.97 9.65 -2.72
CA THR A 210 -19.19 10.15 -3.86
C THR A 210 -17.69 10.26 -3.54
N THR A 211 -17.26 9.82 -2.36
CA THR A 211 -15.84 9.79 -1.99
C THR A 211 -15.17 8.49 -2.47
N ASP A 212 -13.84 8.45 -2.38
CA ASP A 212 -13.06 7.25 -2.72
C ASP A 212 -13.16 6.15 -1.65
N SER A 213 -13.54 6.49 -0.42
CA SER A 213 -13.45 5.60 0.75
C SER A 213 -14.25 4.29 0.61
N PRO A 214 -15.47 4.26 0.01
CA PRO A 214 -16.16 2.99 -0.23
C PRO A 214 -15.39 2.04 -1.17
N ALA A 215 -14.79 2.56 -2.24
CA ALA A 215 -14.01 1.75 -3.17
C ALA A 215 -12.69 1.27 -2.52
N ARG A 216 -12.04 2.10 -1.72
CA ARG A 216 -10.84 1.74 -0.96
C ARG A 216 -11.14 0.71 0.14
N LEU A 217 -12.33 0.74 0.75
CA LEU A 217 -12.77 -0.34 1.65
C LEU A 217 -12.84 -1.69 0.91
N ALA A 218 -13.34 -1.70 -0.33
CA ALA A 218 -13.31 -2.90 -1.16
C ALA A 218 -11.87 -3.35 -1.46
N GLU A 219 -10.95 -2.42 -1.75
CA GLU A 219 -9.52 -2.73 -1.90
C GLU A 219 -8.96 -3.37 -0.61
N CYS A 220 -9.33 -2.89 0.59
CA CYS A 220 -8.93 -3.52 1.84
C CYS A 220 -9.36 -4.99 1.92
N TYR A 221 -10.59 -5.30 1.58
CA TYR A 221 -11.08 -6.69 1.60
C TYR A 221 -10.26 -7.58 0.65
N ALA A 222 -9.94 -7.09 -0.54
CA ALA A 222 -9.10 -7.81 -1.48
C ALA A 222 -7.67 -8.02 -0.94
N GLN A 223 -7.05 -6.99 -0.37
CA GLN A 223 -5.72 -7.07 0.23
C GLN A 223 -5.69 -7.98 1.46
N LEU A 224 -6.78 -8.06 2.20
CA LEU A 224 -6.95 -9.00 3.31
C LEU A 224 -7.25 -10.44 2.85
N GLY A 225 -7.29 -10.68 1.54
CA GLY A 225 -7.40 -12.02 0.95
C GLY A 225 -8.84 -12.47 0.65
N ASN A 226 -9.82 -11.56 0.61
CA ASN A 226 -11.17 -11.90 0.19
C ASN A 226 -11.66 -11.03 -0.97
N ARG A 227 -11.37 -11.50 -2.19
CA ARG A 227 -11.78 -10.86 -3.42
C ARG A 227 -13.31 -10.81 -3.60
N GLU A 228 -14.04 -11.81 -3.07
CA GLU A 228 -15.50 -11.88 -3.19
C GLU A 228 -16.18 -10.78 -2.39
N MET A 229 -15.71 -10.49 -1.16
CA MET A 229 -16.19 -9.35 -0.38
C MET A 229 -15.97 -8.03 -1.10
N ALA A 230 -14.78 -7.85 -1.72
CA ALA A 230 -14.47 -6.65 -2.49
C ALA A 230 -15.45 -6.48 -3.67
N ILE A 231 -15.65 -7.53 -4.45
CA ILE A 231 -16.60 -7.52 -5.58
C ILE A 231 -18.02 -7.26 -5.12
N ALA A 232 -18.46 -7.90 -4.02
CA ALA A 232 -19.78 -7.70 -3.47
C ALA A 232 -20.03 -6.23 -3.09
N LEU A 233 -19.06 -5.59 -2.44
CA LEU A 233 -19.14 -4.18 -2.10
C LEU A 233 -19.15 -3.27 -3.33
N LEU A 234 -18.20 -3.47 -4.28
CA LEU A 234 -18.10 -2.65 -5.49
C LEU A 234 -19.40 -2.67 -6.34
N LYS A 235 -20.17 -3.75 -6.30
CA LYS A 235 -21.47 -3.83 -6.99
C LYS A 235 -22.57 -2.99 -6.36
N THR A 236 -22.41 -2.54 -5.13
CA THR A 236 -23.45 -1.81 -4.37
C THR A 236 -23.19 -0.30 -4.28
N ILE A 237 -21.97 0.14 -4.55
CA ILE A 237 -21.61 1.55 -4.44
C ILE A 237 -21.74 2.27 -5.79
N PRO A 238 -21.99 3.59 -5.79
CA PRO A 238 -22.12 4.37 -7.02
C PRO A 238 -20.84 4.37 -7.85
N LEU A 239 -21.02 4.54 -9.15
CA LEU A 239 -19.92 4.71 -10.09
C LEU A 239 -19.12 5.98 -9.78
N THR A 240 -17.83 5.81 -9.53
CA THR A 240 -16.82 6.87 -9.39
C THR A 240 -15.52 6.44 -10.08
N PRO A 241 -14.56 7.33 -10.35
CA PRO A 241 -13.24 6.94 -10.85
C PRO A 241 -12.54 5.91 -9.95
N ALA A 242 -12.69 6.02 -8.64
CA ALA A 242 -12.13 5.06 -7.68
C ALA A 242 -12.73 3.64 -7.83
N VAL A 243 -14.00 3.52 -8.18
CA VAL A 243 -14.64 2.22 -8.46
C VAL A 243 -14.05 1.58 -9.72
N ILE A 244 -13.86 2.35 -10.80
CA ILE A 244 -13.22 1.86 -12.03
C ILE A 244 -11.80 1.38 -11.71
N LYS A 245 -11.04 2.16 -10.95
CA LYS A 245 -9.70 1.81 -10.50
C LYS A 245 -9.68 0.52 -9.68
N ALA A 246 -10.59 0.36 -8.73
CA ALA A 246 -10.69 -0.82 -7.89
C ALA A 246 -10.99 -2.09 -8.71
N TRP A 247 -11.92 -2.03 -9.66
CA TRP A 247 -12.19 -3.14 -10.59
C TRP A 247 -10.97 -3.50 -11.45
N GLY A 248 -10.24 -2.50 -11.98
CA GLY A 248 -8.98 -2.70 -12.69
C GLY A 248 -7.88 -3.32 -11.81
N GLY A 249 -7.82 -2.94 -10.55
CA GLY A 249 -6.92 -3.53 -9.53
C GLY A 249 -7.24 -4.99 -9.22
N LEU A 250 -8.51 -5.36 -9.24
CA LEU A 250 -8.98 -6.74 -9.13
C LEU A 250 -8.76 -7.57 -10.42
N ARG A 251 -8.17 -6.98 -11.46
CA ARG A 251 -7.96 -7.59 -12.79
C ARG A 251 -9.26 -7.97 -13.51
N GLU A 252 -10.39 -7.36 -13.13
CA GLU A 252 -11.67 -7.45 -13.81
C GLU A 252 -11.74 -6.41 -14.94
N ASN A 253 -10.82 -6.57 -15.89
CA ASN A 253 -10.53 -5.55 -16.89
C ASN A 253 -11.75 -5.20 -17.75
N ASP A 254 -12.47 -6.19 -18.27
CA ASP A 254 -13.60 -5.92 -19.17
C ASP A 254 -14.75 -5.23 -18.44
N HIS A 255 -14.93 -5.54 -17.15
CA HIS A 255 -15.91 -4.83 -16.31
C HIS A 255 -15.47 -3.39 -16.04
N ALA A 256 -14.18 -3.17 -15.69
CA ALA A 256 -13.63 -1.83 -15.51
C ALA A 256 -13.79 -0.97 -16.76
N LEU A 257 -13.53 -1.53 -17.95
CA LEU A 257 -13.72 -0.83 -19.24
C LEU A 257 -15.18 -0.52 -19.55
N SER A 258 -16.10 -1.42 -19.18
CA SER A 258 -17.55 -1.15 -19.32
C SER A 258 -17.98 0.02 -18.46
N LEU A 259 -17.53 0.07 -17.19
CA LEU A 259 -17.81 1.17 -16.28
C LEU A 259 -17.13 2.48 -16.73
N ALA A 260 -15.92 2.40 -17.29
CA ALA A 260 -15.24 3.56 -17.85
C ALA A 260 -16.03 4.17 -19.02
N LYS A 261 -16.61 3.35 -19.89
CA LYS A 261 -17.48 3.82 -20.96
C LYS A 261 -18.72 4.53 -20.42
N GLU A 262 -19.38 3.94 -19.43
CA GLU A 262 -20.53 4.54 -18.75
C GLU A 262 -20.17 5.88 -18.10
N ALA A 263 -19.01 5.97 -17.43
CA ALA A 263 -18.51 7.19 -16.82
C ALA A 263 -18.31 8.32 -17.84
N LEU A 264 -17.78 8.01 -19.03
CA LEU A 264 -17.64 8.98 -20.13
C LEU A 264 -19.00 9.46 -20.63
N GLU A 265 -19.98 8.56 -20.74
CA GLU A 265 -21.36 8.92 -21.14
C GLU A 265 -22.04 9.80 -20.10
N LEU A 266 -21.72 9.62 -18.81
CA LEU A 266 -22.18 10.45 -17.70
C LEU A 266 -21.43 11.79 -17.56
N GLY A 267 -20.40 12.03 -18.38
CA GLY A 267 -19.65 13.29 -18.40
C GLY A 267 -18.55 13.43 -17.36
N PHE A 268 -18.03 12.33 -16.84
CA PHE A 268 -16.82 12.34 -15.98
C PHE A 268 -15.63 12.90 -16.77
N GLU A 269 -14.59 13.36 -16.05
CA GLU A 269 -13.40 13.93 -16.69
C GLU A 269 -12.68 12.89 -17.54
N ALA A 270 -12.64 13.14 -18.86
CA ALA A 270 -12.25 12.12 -19.83
C ALA A 270 -10.79 11.69 -19.75
N SER A 271 -9.86 12.61 -19.37
CA SER A 271 -8.45 12.26 -19.28
C SER A 271 -8.18 11.27 -18.15
N GLU A 272 -8.90 11.42 -17.02
CA GLU A 272 -8.82 10.48 -15.91
C GLU A 272 -9.40 9.11 -16.28
N ILE A 273 -10.59 9.09 -16.89
CA ILE A 273 -11.24 7.84 -17.26
C ILE A 273 -10.41 7.06 -18.28
N HIS A 274 -9.85 7.72 -19.29
CA HIS A 274 -8.95 7.07 -20.24
C HIS A 274 -7.65 6.57 -19.58
N LEU A 275 -7.11 7.33 -18.64
CA LEU A 275 -5.93 6.92 -17.87
C LEU A 275 -6.21 5.64 -17.07
N LEU A 276 -7.34 5.58 -16.35
CA LEU A 276 -7.78 4.41 -15.58
C LEU A 276 -8.05 3.20 -16.48
N SER A 277 -8.62 3.41 -17.67
CA SER A 277 -8.81 2.35 -18.68
C SER A 277 -7.46 1.76 -19.13
N GLY A 278 -6.50 2.63 -19.38
CA GLY A 278 -5.13 2.22 -19.71
C GLY A 278 -4.47 1.44 -18.57
N ASP A 279 -4.62 1.89 -17.34
CA ASP A 279 -4.10 1.22 -16.14
C ASP A 279 -4.73 -0.18 -15.98
N ALA A 280 -6.04 -0.32 -16.17
CA ALA A 280 -6.75 -1.59 -16.13
C ALA A 280 -6.21 -2.58 -17.19
N CYS A 281 -6.04 -2.14 -18.44
CA CYS A 281 -5.46 -2.95 -19.51
C CYS A 281 -4.01 -3.37 -19.18
N ARG A 282 -3.20 -2.44 -18.66
CA ARG A 282 -1.81 -2.69 -18.28
C ARG A 282 -1.70 -3.75 -17.18
N ASN A 283 -2.58 -3.73 -16.18
CA ASN A 283 -2.59 -4.66 -15.05
C ASN A 283 -2.81 -6.13 -15.48
N VAL A 284 -3.43 -6.35 -16.62
CA VAL A 284 -3.63 -7.69 -17.21
C VAL A 284 -2.70 -7.98 -18.41
N GLY A 285 -1.73 -7.10 -18.67
CA GLY A 285 -0.73 -7.28 -19.73
C GLY A 285 -1.22 -6.92 -21.14
N ARG A 286 -2.38 -6.28 -21.29
CA ARG A 286 -2.92 -5.80 -22.58
C ARG A 286 -2.26 -4.47 -22.96
N TYR A 287 -0.95 -4.47 -23.19
CA TYR A 287 -0.15 -3.26 -23.33
C TYR A 287 -0.50 -2.40 -24.55
N ASP A 288 -0.85 -3.02 -25.69
CA ASP A 288 -1.25 -2.28 -26.90
C ASP A 288 -2.55 -1.50 -26.69
N GLU A 289 -3.52 -2.11 -26.02
CA GLU A 289 -4.78 -1.44 -25.69
C GLU A 289 -4.55 -0.36 -24.60
N ALA A 290 -3.70 -0.64 -23.60
CA ALA A 290 -3.30 0.36 -22.62
C ALA A 290 -2.72 1.61 -23.30
N ALA A 291 -1.82 1.41 -24.28
CA ALA A 291 -1.24 2.51 -25.05
C ALA A 291 -2.29 3.32 -25.82
N GLN A 292 -3.33 2.68 -26.37
CA GLN A 292 -4.42 3.37 -27.06
C GLN A 292 -5.22 4.25 -26.08
N TYR A 293 -5.56 3.73 -24.90
CA TYR A 293 -6.25 4.53 -23.87
C TYR A 293 -5.40 5.70 -23.37
N TYR A 294 -4.10 5.48 -23.11
CA TYR A 294 -3.22 6.60 -22.74
C TYR A 294 -3.10 7.64 -23.86
N GLN A 295 -3.12 7.20 -25.14
CA GLN A 295 -3.17 8.14 -26.27
C GLN A 295 -4.48 8.96 -26.29
N GLN A 296 -5.61 8.34 -25.98
CA GLN A 296 -6.90 9.05 -25.84
C GLN A 296 -6.85 10.05 -24.69
N ALA A 297 -6.28 9.68 -23.54
CA ALA A 297 -6.07 10.61 -22.44
C ALA A 297 -5.30 11.86 -22.89
N LEU A 298 -4.23 11.69 -23.70
CA LEU A 298 -3.41 12.79 -24.20
C LEU A 298 -4.15 13.70 -25.23
N GLN A 299 -5.24 13.23 -25.82
CA GLN A 299 -6.05 14.02 -26.77
C GLN A 299 -7.10 14.90 -26.10
N VAL A 300 -7.33 14.71 -24.80
CA VAL A 300 -8.28 15.55 -24.06
C VAL A 300 -7.76 16.97 -23.97
N GLU A 301 -8.61 17.94 -24.32
CA GLU A 301 -8.24 19.35 -24.28
C GLU A 301 -8.00 19.85 -22.86
N ILE A 302 -6.87 20.54 -22.66
CA ILE A 302 -6.54 21.15 -21.36
C ILE A 302 -7.37 22.41 -21.15
N LYS A 303 -8.39 22.32 -20.29
CA LYS A 303 -9.28 23.42 -20.00
C LYS A 303 -9.75 23.49 -18.55
N SER A 304 -10.16 24.70 -18.14
CA SER A 304 -10.79 24.92 -16.82
C SER A 304 -12.16 24.21 -16.74
N PRO A 305 -12.59 23.71 -15.57
CA PRO A 305 -11.91 23.83 -14.27
C PRO A 305 -10.82 22.79 -14.00
N PHE A 306 -10.69 21.74 -14.80
CA PHE A 306 -9.83 20.57 -14.57
C PHE A 306 -8.40 20.70 -15.12
N LYS A 307 -7.95 21.92 -15.46
CA LYS A 307 -6.66 22.13 -16.13
C LYS A 307 -5.48 21.40 -15.48
N ALA A 308 -5.28 21.60 -14.18
CA ALA A 308 -4.15 21.01 -13.45
C ALA A 308 -4.21 19.48 -13.39
N GLU A 309 -5.42 18.94 -13.31
CA GLU A 309 -5.68 17.51 -13.30
C GLU A 309 -5.39 16.88 -14.66
N ILE A 310 -5.92 17.47 -15.75
CA ILE A 310 -5.66 17.02 -17.12
C ILE A 310 -4.15 17.07 -17.42
N GLU A 311 -3.45 18.15 -17.06
CA GLU A 311 -2.00 18.25 -17.24
C GLU A 311 -1.24 17.15 -16.49
N ARG A 312 -1.66 16.81 -15.25
CA ARG A 312 -1.10 15.69 -14.47
C ARG A 312 -1.38 14.34 -15.15
N ASN A 313 -2.61 14.11 -15.62
CA ASN A 313 -3.01 12.90 -16.30
C ASN A 313 -2.26 12.73 -17.64
N HIS A 314 -2.08 13.80 -18.40
CA HIS A 314 -1.26 13.81 -19.61
C HIS A 314 0.19 13.40 -19.32
N ARG A 315 0.78 13.92 -18.25
CA ARG A 315 2.15 13.55 -17.85
C ARG A 315 2.24 12.07 -17.53
N ARG A 316 1.32 11.56 -16.71
CA ARG A 316 1.27 10.12 -16.36
C ARG A 316 1.12 9.25 -17.60
N ALA A 317 0.16 9.57 -18.49
CA ALA A 317 -0.08 8.83 -19.71
C ALA A 317 1.17 8.76 -20.60
N ARG A 318 1.83 9.90 -20.84
CA ARG A 318 3.06 9.99 -21.63
C ARG A 318 4.19 9.15 -21.06
N ASP A 319 4.46 9.32 -19.77
CA ASP A 319 5.54 8.62 -19.06
C ASP A 319 5.28 7.12 -19.03
N THR A 320 4.03 6.68 -18.84
CA THR A 320 3.68 5.26 -18.81
C THR A 320 3.79 4.62 -20.20
N MET A 321 3.35 5.30 -21.26
CA MET A 321 3.53 4.82 -22.65
C MET A 321 5.00 4.63 -23.01
N GLU A 322 5.87 5.55 -22.60
CA GLU A 322 7.31 5.41 -22.83
C GLU A 322 7.84 4.13 -22.19
N VAL A 323 7.46 3.87 -20.95
CA VAL A 323 7.95 2.70 -20.21
C VAL A 323 7.36 1.38 -20.71
N ILE A 324 6.10 1.36 -21.13
CA ILE A 324 5.51 0.17 -21.77
C ILE A 324 6.34 -0.24 -23.00
N ARG A 325 6.80 0.73 -23.81
CA ARG A 325 7.68 0.45 -24.96
C ARG A 325 9.04 -0.12 -24.57
N LEU A 326 9.51 0.17 -23.34
CA LEU A 326 10.73 -0.39 -22.80
C LEU A 326 10.53 -1.81 -22.29
N PHE A 327 9.35 -2.20 -21.81
CA PHE A 327 9.10 -3.52 -21.21
C PHE A 327 9.46 -4.68 -22.13
N ASP A 328 9.19 -4.56 -23.42
CA ASP A 328 9.49 -5.61 -24.40
C ASP A 328 10.95 -5.60 -24.86
N ARG A 329 11.66 -4.52 -24.56
CA ARG A 329 13.08 -4.34 -24.93
C ARG A 329 14.02 -4.61 -23.77
N LEU A 330 13.55 -4.45 -22.51
CA LEU A 330 14.35 -4.68 -21.32
C LEU A 330 14.60 -6.17 -21.11
N ASP A 331 15.86 -6.55 -21.31
CA ASP A 331 16.39 -7.89 -21.09
C ASP A 331 17.62 -7.77 -20.19
N LEU A 332 17.52 -8.22 -18.94
CA LEU A 332 18.62 -8.11 -17.97
C LEU A 332 19.89 -8.83 -18.45
N ALA A 333 19.76 -9.84 -19.29
CA ALA A 333 20.92 -10.51 -19.89
C ALA A 333 21.74 -9.58 -20.80
N LYS A 334 21.13 -8.52 -21.31
CA LYS A 334 21.76 -7.50 -22.16
C LYS A 334 22.16 -6.24 -21.41
N VAL A 335 21.80 -6.13 -20.14
CA VAL A 335 22.20 -4.99 -19.31
C VAL A 335 23.60 -5.25 -18.77
N ARG A 336 24.54 -4.36 -19.10
CA ARG A 336 25.92 -4.45 -18.62
C ARG A 336 25.97 -4.31 -17.09
N ASN A 337 26.98 -4.92 -16.47
CA ASN A 337 27.25 -4.72 -15.06
C ASN A 337 27.58 -3.23 -14.82
N GLY A 338 26.94 -2.62 -13.82
CA GLY A 338 27.13 -1.20 -13.54
C GLY A 338 26.10 -0.61 -12.61
N THR A 339 26.23 0.69 -12.38
CA THR A 339 25.29 1.49 -11.61
C THR A 339 24.65 2.52 -12.52
N TYR A 340 23.33 2.49 -12.60
CA TYR A 340 22.54 3.31 -13.50
C TYR A 340 21.58 4.18 -12.69
N ARG A 341 21.33 5.40 -13.15
CA ARG A 341 20.47 6.36 -12.46
C ARG A 341 19.51 7.00 -13.42
N ASP A 342 18.26 7.11 -13.00
CA ASP A 342 17.25 7.89 -13.72
C ASP A 342 16.19 8.40 -12.74
N ARG A 343 15.27 9.20 -13.24
CA ARG A 343 14.19 9.78 -12.45
C ARG A 343 12.85 9.73 -13.18
N SER A 344 11.78 9.72 -12.42
CA SER A 344 10.43 9.92 -12.96
C SER A 344 9.63 10.84 -12.05
N TYR A 345 8.65 11.50 -12.62
CA TYR A 345 7.77 12.36 -11.83
C TYR A 345 6.72 11.52 -11.13
N GLY A 346 6.60 11.68 -9.81
CA GLY A 346 5.59 11.06 -8.96
C GLY A 346 4.32 11.90 -8.86
N TYR A 347 3.73 11.93 -7.69
CA TYR A 347 2.50 12.70 -7.43
C TYR A 347 2.76 14.22 -7.43
N SER A 348 3.75 14.67 -6.68
CA SER A 348 4.08 16.09 -6.48
C SER A 348 5.53 16.46 -6.84
N GLY A 349 6.39 15.48 -7.17
CA GLY A 349 7.80 15.73 -7.43
C GLY A 349 8.52 14.55 -8.06
N TYR A 350 9.82 14.70 -8.23
CA TYR A 350 10.66 13.67 -8.83
C TYR A 350 11.08 12.61 -7.81
N VAL A 351 11.06 11.35 -8.27
CA VAL A 351 11.66 10.19 -7.61
C VAL A 351 12.93 9.81 -8.40
N ASN A 352 14.09 9.89 -7.78
CA ASN A 352 15.39 9.56 -8.38
C ASN A 352 15.82 8.17 -7.91
N VAL A 353 16.07 7.27 -8.84
CA VAL A 353 16.40 5.87 -8.57
C VAL A 353 17.82 5.57 -9.01
N GLU A 354 18.53 4.77 -8.21
CA GLU A 354 19.81 4.16 -8.56
C GLU A 354 19.62 2.63 -8.58
N VAL A 355 20.03 2.00 -9.67
CA VAL A 355 19.98 0.55 -9.84
C VAL A 355 21.40 0.03 -10.08
N GLN A 356 21.78 -1.00 -9.35
CA GLN A 356 23.04 -1.71 -9.56
C GLN A 356 22.75 -3.09 -10.17
N THR A 357 23.43 -3.38 -11.25
CA THR A 357 23.30 -4.67 -11.95
C THR A 357 24.64 -5.40 -11.97
N ALA A 358 24.60 -6.71 -11.75
CA ALA A 358 25.73 -7.61 -11.95
C ALA A 358 25.21 -9.01 -12.33
N GLN A 359 25.97 -9.73 -13.14
CA GLN A 359 25.66 -11.09 -13.57
C GLN A 359 24.23 -11.25 -14.11
N SER A 360 23.79 -10.30 -14.94
CA SER A 360 22.44 -10.26 -15.53
C SER A 360 21.30 -10.17 -14.49
N SER A 361 21.59 -9.65 -13.32
CA SER A 361 20.59 -9.49 -12.24
C SER A 361 20.63 -8.09 -11.63
N ILE A 362 19.49 -7.69 -11.03
CA ILE A 362 19.38 -6.49 -10.20
C ILE A 362 19.86 -6.84 -8.79
N GLU A 363 21.08 -6.41 -8.45
CA GLU A 363 21.64 -6.63 -7.12
C GLU A 363 21.02 -5.70 -6.08
N SER A 364 20.91 -4.43 -6.45
CA SER A 364 20.28 -3.43 -5.59
C SER A 364 19.51 -2.40 -6.41
N ALA A 365 18.44 -1.89 -5.82
CA ALA A 365 17.73 -0.72 -6.29
C ALA A 365 17.36 0.13 -5.09
N LYS A 366 17.57 1.45 -5.18
CA LYS A 366 17.25 2.39 -4.10
C LYS A 366 16.82 3.74 -4.66
N VAL A 367 15.98 4.44 -3.91
CA VAL A 367 15.70 5.85 -4.15
C VAL A 367 16.82 6.68 -3.53
N THR A 368 17.49 7.49 -4.33
CA THR A 368 18.60 8.34 -3.89
C THR A 368 18.15 9.70 -3.42
N SER A 369 17.07 10.20 -4.00
CA SER A 369 16.39 11.41 -3.52
C SER A 369 14.94 11.41 -4.03
N MET A 370 14.07 12.03 -3.27
CA MET A 370 12.65 12.13 -3.57
C MET A 370 12.15 13.52 -3.18
N SER A 371 11.58 14.22 -4.13
CA SER A 371 10.87 15.48 -3.89
C SER A 371 9.34 15.27 -3.90
N ASP A 372 8.89 14.06 -4.16
CA ASP A 372 7.52 13.62 -3.94
C ASP A 372 7.27 13.53 -2.43
N ARG A 373 6.29 14.28 -1.92
CA ARG A 373 6.11 14.48 -0.48
C ARG A 373 5.15 13.50 0.17
N GLN A 374 4.65 12.53 -0.58
CA GLN A 374 3.66 11.56 -0.12
C GLN A 374 4.09 10.13 -0.43
N TYR A 375 3.47 9.16 0.27
CA TYR A 375 3.57 7.72 -0.05
C TYR A 375 4.98 7.11 0.03
N TYR A 376 5.79 7.55 0.99
CA TYR A 376 7.16 7.07 1.19
C TYR A 376 7.27 5.55 1.37
N HIS A 377 6.28 4.91 1.99
CA HIS A 377 6.24 3.47 2.20
C HIS A 377 6.19 2.67 0.88
N ALA A 378 5.49 3.21 -0.14
CA ALA A 378 5.35 2.56 -1.43
C ALA A 378 6.68 2.45 -2.19
N VAL A 379 7.63 3.29 -1.88
CA VAL A 379 8.96 3.32 -2.51
C VAL A 379 9.71 2.02 -2.20
N GLU A 380 9.87 1.69 -0.93
CA GLU A 380 10.62 0.52 -0.50
C GLU A 380 9.95 -0.77 -1.00
N GLU A 381 8.65 -0.88 -0.82
CA GLU A 381 7.90 -2.05 -1.27
C GLU A 381 7.96 -2.25 -2.79
N THR A 382 7.84 -1.16 -3.58
CA THR A 382 7.96 -1.25 -5.04
C THR A 382 9.36 -1.72 -5.45
N LEU A 383 10.41 -1.21 -4.81
CA LEU A 383 11.78 -1.64 -5.09
C LEU A 383 12.01 -3.11 -4.71
N GLN A 384 11.45 -3.57 -3.60
CA GLN A 384 11.51 -4.98 -3.20
C GLN A 384 10.79 -5.90 -4.21
N ARG A 385 9.61 -5.50 -4.70
CA ARG A 385 8.87 -6.22 -5.74
C ARG A 385 9.68 -6.31 -7.04
N ILE A 386 10.31 -5.21 -7.48
CA ILE A 386 11.20 -5.19 -8.65
C ILE A 386 12.37 -6.15 -8.47
N LYS A 387 13.04 -6.08 -7.32
CA LYS A 387 14.19 -6.92 -7.00
C LYS A 387 13.81 -8.41 -6.92
N SER A 388 12.72 -8.76 -6.24
CA SER A 388 12.25 -10.14 -6.12
C SER A 388 11.88 -10.72 -7.48
N LYS A 389 11.22 -9.92 -8.33
CA LYS A 389 10.79 -10.34 -9.68
C LYS A 389 11.92 -10.31 -10.69
N GLN A 390 13.04 -9.65 -10.39
CA GLN A 390 14.11 -9.38 -11.36
C GLN A 390 13.57 -8.75 -12.65
N SER A 391 12.58 -7.89 -12.55
CA SER A 391 11.89 -7.26 -13.67
C SER A 391 11.09 -6.04 -13.22
N VAL A 392 10.96 -5.07 -14.08
CA VAL A 392 9.99 -3.96 -13.94
C VAL A 392 8.65 -4.27 -14.61
N LYS A 393 8.64 -5.23 -15.56
CA LYS A 393 7.43 -5.63 -16.28
C LYS A 393 6.50 -6.42 -15.37
N GLY A 394 5.25 -6.02 -15.30
CA GLY A 394 4.22 -6.67 -14.48
C GLY A 394 4.42 -6.49 -12.97
N VAL A 395 5.22 -5.54 -12.51
CA VAL A 395 5.25 -5.13 -11.12
C VAL A 395 4.01 -4.30 -10.84
N ASP A 396 3.19 -4.76 -9.91
CA ASP A 396 1.98 -4.05 -9.51
C ASP A 396 2.33 -2.85 -8.61
N ALA A 397 1.63 -1.76 -8.79
CA ALA A 397 1.74 -0.60 -7.91
C ALA A 397 1.19 -0.94 -6.51
N VAL A 398 1.70 -0.24 -5.51
CA VAL A 398 1.22 -0.35 -4.14
C VAL A 398 -0.15 0.33 -4.02
N SER A 399 -1.12 -0.34 -3.41
CA SER A 399 -2.46 0.21 -3.19
C SER A 399 -2.41 1.51 -2.39
N GLY A 400 -3.20 2.49 -2.80
CA GLY A 400 -3.18 3.83 -2.21
C GLY A 400 -2.06 4.74 -2.68
N ALA A 401 -0.97 4.18 -3.27
CA ALA A 401 0.22 4.94 -3.69
C ALA A 401 0.62 4.68 -5.15
N THR A 402 -0.35 4.48 -6.03
CA THR A 402 -0.16 4.07 -7.42
C THR A 402 0.80 4.99 -8.17
N VAL A 403 0.62 6.30 -8.06
CA VAL A 403 1.42 7.28 -8.82
C VAL A 403 2.88 7.26 -8.42
N THR A 404 3.18 7.18 -7.12
CA THR A 404 4.55 7.09 -6.59
C THR A 404 5.20 5.75 -6.95
N SER A 405 4.48 4.63 -6.80
CA SER A 405 4.96 3.30 -7.22
C SER A 405 5.30 3.26 -8.71
N GLU A 406 4.43 3.80 -9.55
CA GLU A 406 4.67 3.90 -10.99
C GLU A 406 5.88 4.77 -11.32
N ALA A 407 6.11 5.85 -10.55
CA ALA A 407 7.31 6.67 -10.73
C ALA A 407 8.59 5.89 -10.42
N VAL A 408 8.59 5.05 -9.38
CA VAL A 408 9.70 4.15 -9.07
C VAL A 408 9.91 3.12 -10.18
N ILE A 409 8.85 2.48 -10.66
CA ILE A 409 8.92 1.50 -11.77
C ILE A 409 9.48 2.17 -13.03
N ARG A 410 8.98 3.34 -13.41
CA ARG A 410 9.42 4.09 -14.59
C ARG A 410 10.88 4.53 -14.49
N ALA A 411 11.28 5.08 -13.35
CA ALA A 411 12.68 5.50 -13.13
C ALA A 411 13.63 4.29 -13.21
N THR A 412 13.22 3.15 -12.62
CA THR A 412 14.00 1.90 -12.68
C THR A 412 14.11 1.37 -14.11
N ALA A 413 13.01 1.37 -14.87
CA ALA A 413 13.02 0.94 -16.26
C ALA A 413 13.97 1.79 -17.13
N ARG A 414 13.92 3.11 -16.99
CA ARG A 414 14.81 4.03 -17.70
C ARG A 414 16.28 3.86 -17.29
N ALA A 415 16.54 3.68 -15.99
CA ALA A 415 17.89 3.41 -15.50
C ALA A 415 18.47 2.12 -16.11
N LEU A 416 17.71 1.02 -16.10
CA LEU A 416 18.13 -0.25 -16.71
C LEU A 416 18.36 -0.11 -18.23
N ALA A 417 17.51 0.65 -18.92
CA ALA A 417 17.66 0.87 -20.37
C ALA A 417 18.98 1.55 -20.75
N GLN A 418 19.56 2.38 -19.87
CA GLN A 418 20.90 2.99 -20.10
C GLN A 418 22.04 1.96 -20.13
N GLY A 419 21.86 0.84 -19.43
CA GLY A 419 22.85 -0.24 -19.39
C GLY A 419 22.77 -1.21 -20.54
N MET A 420 21.71 -1.15 -21.36
CA MET A 420 21.56 -2.04 -22.53
C MET A 420 22.51 -1.63 -23.64
N GLU A 421 23.05 -2.61 -24.33
CA GLU A 421 23.80 -2.35 -25.56
C GLU A 421 22.83 -1.87 -26.66
N PRO A 422 23.26 -0.89 -27.49
CA PRO A 422 22.44 -0.37 -28.58
C PRO A 422 22.08 -1.42 -29.64
#